data_d93c31cc5364b706dc3fe06c3dd45cef
#
_entry.id   d93c31cc5364b706dc3fe06c3dd45cef
#
_cell.length_a   1.000
_cell.length_b   1.000
_cell.length_c   1.000
_cell.angle_alpha   90.00
_cell.angle_beta   90.00
_cell.angle_gamma   90.00
#
_symmetry.space_group_name_H-M   'P 1'
#
loop_
_entity.id
_entity.type
_entity.pdbx_description
1 polymer ?
#
loop_
_entity_poly.entity_id
_entity_poly.type
_entity_poly.pdbx_seq_one_letter_code
_entity_poly.pdbx_strand_id
1 'polypeptide(L)'
;MQHRIRAAGVLIRDGAMLLLRVKDFSGEYWIPPGGGLEAEDKSTKQCLIREFREEAGLIVEVGELICVREFYETHLDRYNAEFFYLIDDYQGVPHLSNLVGLNDENYIQALDWVPIPLLEDMRIYPKELKGKLLDLIEAGQFSNHLGSYVQGIREDINQL
;
A
#
# COMPACT_ATOMS: atom_id res chain seq x y z
N MET A 1 3.93 12.05 -20.53
CA MET A 1 3.77 10.92 -19.57
C MET A 1 4.10 11.39 -18.17
N GLN A 2 3.19 11.18 -17.24
CA GLN A 2 3.41 11.45 -15.82
C GLN A 2 4.07 10.21 -15.17
N HIS A 3 4.84 10.44 -14.12
CA HIS A 3 5.42 9.36 -13.32
C HIS A 3 4.90 9.47 -11.88
N ARG A 4 4.54 8.34 -11.29
CA ARG A 4 4.08 8.25 -9.90
C ARG A 4 4.77 7.10 -9.19
N ILE A 5 5.32 7.39 -8.04
CA ILE A 5 5.81 6.38 -7.11
C ILE A 5 4.72 6.14 -6.06
N ARG A 6 4.41 4.88 -5.80
CA ARG A 6 3.40 4.47 -4.81
C ARG A 6 3.98 3.47 -3.85
N ALA A 7 3.44 3.46 -2.64
CA ALA A 7 3.69 2.41 -1.65
C ALA A 7 2.35 1.81 -1.20
N ALA A 8 2.31 0.50 -1.06
CA ALA A 8 1.15 -0.23 -0.55
C ALA A 8 1.60 -1.27 0.48
N GLY A 9 0.76 -1.54 1.47
CA GLY A 9 1.09 -2.42 2.57
C GLY A 9 0.16 -3.63 2.67
N VAL A 10 0.75 -4.80 2.82
CA VAL A 10 0.03 -6.04 3.06
C VAL A 10 0.05 -6.32 4.56
N LEU A 11 -1.09 -6.14 5.21
CA LEU A 11 -1.30 -6.42 6.62
C LEU A 11 -2.19 -7.64 6.77
N ILE A 12 -1.63 -8.72 7.34
CA ILE A 12 -2.32 -9.99 7.56
C ILE A 12 -2.33 -10.27 9.06
N ARG A 13 -3.50 -10.57 9.60
CA ARG A 13 -3.72 -11.03 10.99
C ARG A 13 -4.78 -12.10 11.02
N ASP A 14 -4.52 -13.17 11.76
CA ASP A 14 -5.48 -14.26 12.00
C ASP A 14 -6.10 -14.81 10.70
N GLY A 15 -5.29 -14.94 9.64
CA GLY A 15 -5.73 -15.45 8.34
C GLY A 15 -6.57 -14.49 7.51
N ALA A 16 -6.62 -13.20 7.88
CA ALA A 16 -7.32 -12.14 7.15
C ALA A 16 -6.36 -11.03 6.72
N MET A 17 -6.63 -10.43 5.58
CA MET A 17 -5.90 -9.29 5.03
C MET A 17 -6.73 -8.02 5.17
N LEU A 18 -6.11 -6.93 5.65
CA LEU A 18 -6.76 -5.62 5.72
C LEU A 18 -6.82 -5.00 4.33
N LEU A 19 -8.04 -4.75 3.85
CA LEU A 19 -8.28 -4.21 2.52
C LEU A 19 -9.27 -3.05 2.56
N LEU A 20 -9.08 -2.14 1.61
CA LEU A 20 -10.01 -1.06 1.29
C LEU A 20 -10.93 -1.50 0.15
N ARG A 21 -12.24 -1.31 0.31
CA ARG A 21 -13.18 -1.37 -0.80
C ARG A 21 -13.29 0.02 -1.39
N VAL A 22 -13.01 0.13 -2.68
CA VAL A 22 -12.97 1.40 -3.41
C VAL A 22 -13.94 1.38 -4.58
N LYS A 23 -14.29 2.56 -5.06
CA LYS A 23 -15.21 2.72 -6.19
C LYS A 23 -14.73 3.82 -7.13
N ASP A 24 -14.64 3.49 -8.40
CA ASP A 24 -14.38 4.44 -9.47
C ASP A 24 -15.34 4.22 -10.65
N PHE A 25 -15.05 4.81 -11.83
CA PHE A 25 -15.88 4.67 -13.03
C PHE A 25 -16.02 3.22 -13.49
N SER A 26 -15.10 2.32 -13.13
CA SER A 26 -15.14 0.90 -13.47
C SER A 26 -15.97 0.05 -12.51
N GLY A 27 -16.46 0.64 -11.41
CA GLY A 27 -17.20 -0.03 -10.36
C GLY A 27 -16.40 -0.20 -9.06
N GLU A 28 -16.80 -1.16 -8.25
CA GLU A 28 -16.17 -1.45 -6.96
C GLU A 28 -15.09 -2.54 -7.09
N TYR A 29 -14.02 -2.39 -6.32
CA TYR A 29 -12.96 -3.38 -6.17
C TYR A 29 -12.21 -3.17 -4.86
N TRP A 30 -11.30 -4.10 -4.54
CA TRP A 30 -10.55 -4.08 -3.30
C TRP A 30 -9.07 -3.85 -3.56
N ILE A 31 -8.43 -3.10 -2.67
CA ILE A 31 -7.00 -2.78 -2.73
C ILE A 31 -6.40 -2.78 -1.32
N PRO A 32 -5.10 -3.04 -1.16
CA PRO A 32 -4.43 -2.80 0.11
C PRO A 32 -4.31 -1.29 0.38
N PRO A 33 -4.25 -0.86 1.65
CA PRO A 33 -3.94 0.53 1.97
C PRO A 33 -2.63 0.98 1.37
N GLY A 34 -2.59 2.21 0.87
CA GLY A 34 -1.40 2.81 0.26
C GLY A 34 -1.74 3.91 -0.73
N GLY A 35 -0.73 4.65 -1.14
CA GLY A 35 -0.90 5.76 -2.05
C GLY A 35 0.39 6.30 -2.63
N GLY A 36 0.33 7.51 -3.16
CA GLY A 36 1.44 8.17 -3.83
C GLY A 36 2.41 8.83 -2.87
N LEU A 37 3.69 8.79 -3.24
CA LEU A 37 4.74 9.53 -2.56
C LEU A 37 4.47 11.05 -2.67
N GLU A 38 4.52 11.75 -1.55
CA GLU A 38 4.37 13.20 -1.46
C GLU A 38 5.70 13.88 -1.10
N ALA A 39 5.74 15.20 -1.21
CA ALA A 39 6.97 15.97 -1.01
C ALA A 39 7.55 15.84 0.41
N GLU A 40 6.69 15.67 1.40
CA GLU A 40 7.07 15.52 2.80
C GLU A 40 7.60 14.12 3.12
N ASP A 41 7.23 13.13 2.33
CA ASP A 41 7.69 11.75 2.49
C ASP A 41 9.15 11.62 2.06
N LYS A 42 10.01 11.15 2.95
CA LYS A 42 11.44 10.96 2.66
C LYS A 42 11.75 9.57 2.12
N SER A 43 10.78 8.66 2.20
CA SER A 43 10.89 7.29 1.68
C SER A 43 9.52 6.70 1.38
N THR A 44 9.51 5.61 0.64
CA THR A 44 8.29 4.83 0.38
C THR A 44 7.71 4.22 1.66
N LYS A 45 8.53 3.90 2.66
CA LYS A 45 8.04 3.45 3.98
C LYS A 45 7.34 4.58 4.75
N GLN A 46 7.89 5.80 4.73
CA GLN A 46 7.24 6.95 5.38
C GLN A 46 5.92 7.31 4.69
N CYS A 47 5.88 7.26 3.36
CA CYS A 47 4.64 7.36 2.59
C CYS A 47 3.61 6.36 3.10
N LEU A 48 3.99 5.09 3.22
CA LEU A 48 3.08 4.04 3.64
C LEU A 48 2.58 4.22 5.08
N ILE A 49 3.43 4.68 6.00
CA ILE A 49 3.03 5.01 7.38
C ILE A 49 1.97 6.13 7.38
N ARG A 50 2.15 7.16 6.55
CA ARG A 50 1.18 8.25 6.40
C ARG A 50 -0.14 7.73 5.84
N GLU A 51 -0.09 6.95 4.75
CA GLU A 51 -1.28 6.41 4.10
C GLU A 51 -2.11 5.49 5.03
N PHE A 52 -1.45 4.62 5.82
CA PHE A 52 -2.17 3.80 6.80
C PHE A 52 -2.87 4.63 7.88
N ARG A 53 -2.26 5.73 8.29
CA ARG A 53 -2.91 6.65 9.24
C ARG A 53 -4.13 7.32 8.62
N GLU A 54 -4.01 7.78 7.38
CA GLU A 54 -5.09 8.47 6.66
C GLU A 54 -6.23 7.52 6.28
N GLU A 55 -5.91 6.38 5.69
CA GLU A 55 -6.90 5.47 5.11
C GLU A 55 -7.44 4.42 6.08
N ALA A 56 -6.70 4.08 7.11
CA ALA A 56 -7.07 3.01 8.04
C ALA A 56 -7.07 3.42 9.52
N GLY A 57 -6.60 4.62 9.87
CA GLY A 57 -6.50 5.07 11.25
C GLY A 57 -5.48 4.29 12.09
N LEU A 58 -4.52 3.64 11.45
CA LEU A 58 -3.53 2.77 12.09
C LEU A 58 -2.15 3.41 12.11
N ILE A 59 -1.41 3.15 13.19
CA ILE A 59 0.03 3.37 13.26
C ILE A 59 0.68 2.02 12.97
N VAL A 60 1.48 1.95 11.89
CA VAL A 60 2.05 0.69 11.42
C VAL A 60 3.56 0.67 11.52
N GLU A 61 4.09 -0.54 11.70
CA GLU A 61 5.50 -0.87 11.53
C GLU A 61 5.68 -1.53 10.17
N VAL A 62 6.38 -0.84 9.26
CA VAL A 62 6.61 -1.31 7.90
C VAL A 62 7.84 -2.19 7.87
N GLY A 63 7.64 -3.44 7.46
CA GLY A 63 8.69 -4.46 7.38
C GLY A 63 9.37 -4.56 6.01
N GLU A 64 9.51 -5.79 5.55
CA GLU A 64 10.24 -6.13 4.33
C GLU A 64 9.56 -5.64 3.05
N LEU A 65 10.36 -5.23 2.07
CA LEU A 65 9.89 -5.02 0.71
C LEU A 65 9.57 -6.37 0.06
N ILE A 66 8.30 -6.62 -0.24
CA ILE A 66 7.88 -7.87 -0.87
C ILE A 66 8.29 -7.87 -2.35
N CYS A 67 7.88 -6.83 -3.08
CA CYS A 67 8.15 -6.69 -4.50
C CYS A 67 7.95 -5.26 -4.99
N VAL A 68 8.45 -5.00 -6.18
CA VAL A 68 8.12 -3.81 -6.97
C VAL A 68 7.29 -4.26 -8.17
N ARG A 69 6.23 -3.52 -8.46
CA ARG A 69 5.35 -3.73 -9.59
C ARG A 69 5.26 -2.46 -10.41
N GLU A 70 5.23 -2.59 -11.71
CA GLU A 70 5.04 -1.47 -12.64
C GLU A 70 3.63 -1.50 -13.21
N PHE A 71 3.04 -0.33 -13.38
CA PHE A 71 1.68 -0.21 -13.90
C PHE A 71 1.52 1.08 -14.71
N TYR A 72 1.10 0.94 -15.97
CA TYR A 72 0.81 2.07 -16.85
C TYR A 72 -0.69 2.29 -16.99
N GLU A 73 -1.14 3.46 -16.55
CA GLU A 73 -2.54 3.91 -16.68
C GLU A 73 -2.70 4.66 -18.00
N THR A 74 -3.27 3.99 -19.00
CA THR A 74 -3.38 4.53 -20.35
C THR A 74 -4.23 5.78 -20.46
N HIS A 75 -5.33 5.84 -19.69
CA HIS A 75 -6.27 6.97 -19.75
C HIS A 75 -5.73 8.25 -19.10
N LEU A 76 -4.74 8.13 -18.21
CA LEU A 76 -4.06 9.26 -17.56
C LEU A 76 -2.67 9.52 -18.14
N ASP A 77 -2.22 8.71 -19.08
CA ASP A 77 -0.83 8.71 -19.56
C ASP A 77 0.17 8.73 -18.40
N ARG A 78 -0.04 7.80 -17.42
CA ARG A 78 0.69 7.77 -16.17
C ARG A 78 1.34 6.43 -15.90
N TYR A 79 2.65 6.45 -15.66
CA TYR A 79 3.44 5.30 -15.28
C TYR A 79 3.61 5.26 -13.77
N ASN A 80 3.25 4.15 -13.15
CA ASN A 80 3.37 3.93 -11.72
C ASN A 80 4.47 2.90 -11.43
N ALA A 81 5.34 3.21 -10.46
CA ALA A 81 6.18 2.24 -9.78
C ALA A 81 5.58 2.01 -8.38
N GLU A 82 5.20 0.78 -8.09
CA GLU A 82 4.49 0.40 -6.86
C GLU A 82 5.38 -0.48 -5.98
N PHE A 83 5.63 -0.03 -4.75
CA PHE A 83 6.41 -0.72 -3.74
C PHE A 83 5.47 -1.40 -2.75
N PHE A 84 5.47 -2.74 -2.72
CA PHE A 84 4.64 -3.52 -1.80
C PHE A 84 5.45 -3.97 -0.60
N TYR A 85 5.03 -3.55 0.58
CA TYR A 85 5.67 -3.88 1.85
C TYR A 85 4.80 -4.80 2.70
N LEU A 86 5.44 -5.72 3.42
CA LEU A 86 4.80 -6.43 4.52
C LEU A 86 4.69 -5.50 5.71
N ILE A 87 3.52 -5.45 6.34
CA ILE A 87 3.32 -4.73 7.61
C ILE A 87 3.57 -5.71 8.75
N ASP A 88 4.59 -5.44 9.56
CA ASP A 88 5.01 -6.33 10.64
C ASP A 88 4.11 -6.21 11.86
N ASP A 89 3.71 -4.99 12.21
CA ASP A 89 2.86 -4.74 13.36
C ASP A 89 2.03 -3.46 13.20
N TYR A 90 1.01 -3.30 14.03
CA TYR A 90 0.16 -2.11 14.02
C TYR A 90 -0.44 -1.81 15.40
N GLN A 91 -0.82 -0.55 15.60
CA GLN A 91 -1.54 -0.07 16.76
C GLN A 91 -2.83 0.61 16.33
N GLY A 92 -3.88 0.42 17.11
CA GLY A 92 -5.19 1.01 16.87
C GLY A 92 -6.21 0.00 16.36
N VAL A 93 -7.43 0.48 16.16
CA VAL A 93 -8.54 -0.25 15.55
C VAL A 93 -8.82 0.37 14.20
N PRO A 94 -8.87 -0.41 13.11
CA PRO A 94 -9.10 0.15 11.77
C PRO A 94 -10.38 0.97 11.67
N HIS A 95 -10.29 2.17 11.12
CA HIS A 95 -11.43 3.07 10.89
C HIS A 95 -11.13 4.04 9.74
N LEU A 96 -12.19 4.63 9.16
CA LEU A 96 -12.11 5.58 8.04
C LEU A 96 -12.23 7.05 8.46
N SER A 97 -12.29 7.37 9.75
CA SER A 97 -12.59 8.72 10.23
C SER A 97 -11.56 9.78 9.81
N ASN A 98 -10.32 9.36 9.50
CA ASN A 98 -9.26 10.29 9.09
C ASN A 98 -9.34 10.69 7.62
N LEU A 99 -10.22 10.07 6.82
CA LEU A 99 -10.41 10.40 5.41
C LEU A 99 -11.19 11.71 5.17
N VAL A 100 -11.90 12.19 6.16
CA VAL A 100 -12.74 13.40 6.02
C VAL A 100 -11.87 14.58 5.58
N GLY A 101 -12.23 15.18 4.43
CA GLY A 101 -11.51 16.30 3.83
C GLY A 101 -10.28 15.92 2.99
N LEU A 102 -9.93 14.64 2.89
CA LEU A 102 -8.85 14.16 2.02
C LEU A 102 -9.36 13.79 0.62
N ASN A 103 -8.45 13.73 -0.35
CA ASN A 103 -8.79 13.48 -1.76
C ASN A 103 -9.49 12.14 -2.00
N ASP A 104 -9.18 11.13 -1.18
CA ASP A 104 -9.71 9.77 -1.34
C ASP A 104 -11.01 9.52 -0.58
N GLU A 105 -11.59 10.53 0.07
CA GLU A 105 -12.82 10.42 0.86
C GLU A 105 -13.99 9.79 0.07
N ASN A 106 -14.17 10.17 -1.19
CA ASN A 106 -15.24 9.65 -2.04
C ASN A 106 -14.87 8.36 -2.79
N TYR A 107 -13.60 8.04 -2.86
CA TYR A 107 -13.07 6.85 -3.52
C TYR A 107 -13.13 5.62 -2.61
N ILE A 108 -12.76 5.78 -1.34
CA ILE A 108 -12.72 4.70 -0.36
C ILE A 108 -14.10 4.56 0.30
N GLN A 109 -14.73 3.38 0.16
CA GLN A 109 -16.08 3.08 0.62
C GLN A 109 -16.12 2.29 1.93
N ALA A 110 -15.14 1.41 2.16
CA ALA A 110 -15.07 0.55 3.35
C ALA A 110 -13.63 0.10 3.63
N LEU A 111 -13.40 -0.34 4.85
CA LEU A 111 -12.15 -0.93 5.32
C LEU A 111 -12.51 -2.19 6.11
N ASP A 112 -12.05 -3.36 5.65
CA ASP A 112 -12.41 -4.63 6.24
C ASP A 112 -11.23 -5.59 6.35
N TRP A 113 -11.28 -6.45 7.36
CA TRP A 113 -10.48 -7.66 7.44
C TRP A 113 -11.11 -8.74 6.58
N VAL A 114 -10.48 -9.07 5.46
CA VAL A 114 -11.00 -10.04 4.50
C VAL A 114 -10.26 -11.36 4.67
N PRO A 115 -10.96 -12.46 5.00
CA PRO A 115 -10.34 -13.78 5.08
C PRO A 115 -9.63 -14.14 3.76
N ILE A 116 -8.38 -14.58 3.85
CA ILE A 116 -7.56 -14.91 2.67
C ILE A 116 -8.26 -15.88 1.69
N PRO A 117 -8.96 -16.93 2.15
CA PRO A 117 -9.67 -17.82 1.22
C PRO A 117 -10.74 -17.14 0.36
N LEU A 118 -11.28 -15.99 0.80
CA LEU A 118 -12.28 -15.24 0.03
C LEU A 118 -11.69 -14.40 -1.09
N LEU A 119 -10.38 -14.14 -1.09
CA LEU A 119 -9.72 -13.29 -2.08
C LEU A 119 -9.86 -13.83 -3.50
N GLU A 120 -9.92 -15.15 -3.68
CA GLU A 120 -9.99 -15.82 -4.98
C GLU A 120 -11.18 -15.33 -5.82
N ASP A 121 -12.34 -15.15 -5.19
CA ASP A 121 -13.59 -14.76 -5.86
C ASP A 121 -13.82 -13.25 -5.88
N MET A 122 -12.87 -12.46 -5.39
CA MET A 122 -13.00 -11.01 -5.30
C MET A 122 -12.33 -10.29 -6.47
N ARG A 123 -12.92 -9.16 -6.86
CA ARG A 123 -12.24 -8.20 -7.73
C ARG A 123 -11.25 -7.42 -6.89
N ILE A 124 -9.98 -7.79 -6.97
CA ILE A 124 -8.90 -7.22 -6.16
C ILE A 124 -7.74 -6.78 -7.06
N TYR A 125 -7.08 -5.68 -6.69
CA TYR A 125 -5.90 -5.18 -7.38
C TYR A 125 -4.77 -4.88 -6.39
N PRO A 126 -3.51 -5.24 -6.74
CA PRO A 126 -3.19 -6.03 -7.91
C PRO A 126 -3.68 -7.48 -7.76
N LYS A 127 -3.94 -8.16 -8.87
CA LYS A 127 -4.39 -9.56 -8.85
C LYS A 127 -3.39 -10.50 -8.16
N GLU A 128 -2.13 -10.13 -8.15
CA GLU A 128 -1.04 -10.84 -7.50
C GLU A 128 -1.23 -10.96 -5.97
N LEU A 129 -2.11 -10.14 -5.36
CA LEU A 129 -2.48 -10.27 -3.95
C LEU A 129 -3.15 -11.61 -3.62
N LYS A 130 -3.75 -12.28 -4.60
CA LYS A 130 -4.33 -13.62 -4.42
C LYS A 130 -3.54 -14.71 -5.15
N GLY A 131 -2.27 -14.46 -5.44
CA GLY A 131 -1.38 -15.38 -6.14
C GLY A 131 0.07 -15.15 -5.76
N LYS A 132 0.89 -14.69 -6.70
CA LYS A 132 2.35 -14.57 -6.55
C LYS A 132 2.80 -13.77 -5.34
N LEU A 133 2.09 -12.70 -4.98
CA LEU A 133 2.48 -11.86 -3.85
C LEU A 133 2.30 -12.59 -2.51
N LEU A 134 1.18 -13.32 -2.34
CA LEU A 134 0.98 -14.19 -1.18
C LEU A 134 2.02 -15.31 -1.12
N ASP A 135 2.34 -15.93 -2.25
CA ASP A 135 3.37 -16.98 -2.33
C ASP A 135 4.74 -16.47 -1.84
N LEU A 136 5.10 -15.24 -2.23
CA LEU A 136 6.35 -14.61 -1.77
C LEU A 136 6.35 -14.39 -0.25
N ILE A 137 5.23 -13.94 0.32
CA ILE A 137 5.09 -13.74 1.75
C ILE A 137 5.20 -15.07 2.51
N GLU A 138 4.46 -16.10 2.08
CA GLU A 138 4.46 -17.42 2.70
C GLU A 138 5.84 -18.09 2.66
N ALA A 139 6.57 -17.89 1.56
CA ALA A 139 7.93 -18.41 1.39
C ALA A 139 9.00 -17.57 2.09
N GLY A 140 8.66 -16.39 2.62
CA GLY A 140 9.64 -15.46 3.18
C GLY A 140 10.62 -14.94 2.13
N GLN A 141 10.22 -14.83 0.86
CA GLN A 141 11.06 -14.38 -0.25
C GLN A 141 10.84 -12.89 -0.50
N PHE A 142 11.71 -12.07 0.07
CA PHE A 142 11.60 -10.63 -0.01
C PHE A 142 12.68 -10.02 -0.89
N SER A 143 12.38 -8.83 -1.44
CA SER A 143 13.32 -8.01 -2.20
C SER A 143 14.18 -7.16 -1.26
N ASN A 144 15.41 -6.85 -1.65
CA ASN A 144 16.26 -5.98 -0.87
C ASN A 144 15.98 -4.51 -1.18
N HIS A 145 15.85 -3.71 -0.14
CA HIS A 145 15.83 -2.25 -0.23
C HIS A 145 17.09 -1.70 0.45
N LEU A 146 17.95 -1.05 -0.30
CA LEU A 146 19.27 -0.62 0.19
C LEU A 146 19.24 0.73 0.93
N GLY A 147 18.09 1.37 1.02
CA GLY A 147 17.92 2.64 1.72
C GLY A 147 17.37 3.75 0.83
N SER A 148 16.95 4.82 1.47
CA SER A 148 16.47 6.04 0.83
C SER A 148 17.28 7.22 1.37
N TYR A 149 17.93 7.96 0.49
CA TYR A 149 18.88 9.00 0.87
C TYR A 149 18.54 10.33 0.20
N VAL A 150 18.82 11.43 0.89
CA VAL A 150 18.63 12.78 0.36
C VAL A 150 19.98 13.38 0.00
N GLN A 151 20.18 13.69 -1.27
CA GLN A 151 21.42 14.27 -1.77
C GLN A 151 21.66 15.68 -1.19
N GLY A 152 22.90 15.98 -0.87
CA GLY A 152 23.38 17.32 -0.52
C GLY A 152 23.28 17.70 0.95
N ILE A 153 22.48 17.02 1.76
CA ILE A 153 22.34 17.28 3.20
C ILE A 153 22.35 15.95 3.95
N ARG A 154 23.48 15.63 4.58
CA ARG A 154 23.63 14.40 5.36
C ARG A 154 23.22 13.17 4.55
N GLU A 155 23.88 12.98 3.44
CA GLU A 155 23.67 11.85 2.52
C GLU A 155 23.90 10.47 3.17
N ASP A 156 24.53 10.45 4.34
CA ASP A 156 24.76 9.25 5.16
C ASP A 156 23.54 8.79 5.96
N ILE A 157 22.49 9.62 6.06
CA ILE A 157 21.28 9.26 6.80
C ILE A 157 20.29 8.53 5.90
N ASN A 158 20.03 7.27 6.25
CA ASN A 158 18.96 6.50 5.63
C ASN A 158 17.59 6.97 6.14
N GLN A 159 16.68 7.28 5.21
CA GLN A 159 15.31 7.76 5.50
C GLN A 159 14.27 6.64 5.57
N LEU A 160 14.66 5.37 5.39
CA LEU A 160 13.77 4.22 5.56
C LEU A 160 13.34 4.04 7.01
#